data_13fdb34425dec05a87ec4fbadabd6514
#
_entry.id   13fdb34425dec05a87ec4fbadabd6514
#
_cell.length_a   1.000
_cell.length_b   1.000
_cell.length_c   1.000
_cell.angle_alpha   90.00
_cell.angle_beta   90.00
_cell.angle_gamma   90.00
#
_symmetry.space_group_name_H-M   'P 1'
#
loop_
_entity.id
_entity.type
_entity.pdbx_description
1 polymer ?
#
loop_
_entity_poly.entity_id
_entity_poly.type
_entity_poly.pdbx_seq_one_letter_code
_entity_poly.pdbx_strand_id
1 'polypeptide(L)'
;MADYKKYNTDGRSSEDRALDKFAEMMIEKINTLQNDWKKPWFTEGSLTWPKNLSGREYNGMNALMLMMHCEKQGYKLPVFCTFDRVAGLNFNKDKQGKRQQVKDNNGEALPQVTILKGEKSFPVFITTFTVVNKETREKIKYDDYRLMSEERRKEYNVYPKLQVYNVFNVAQTNLQEARPELYKKLEAAAGVNRPLNHGDDFSFPAMDKMIKENGWICPIKPVYGDNAYYSISKNEIVIPEKRQFKDGESFYTNLGHEMAHSTGSENHLGRLKPASFGSAEYAREELVAELSAALVAQRFGMTKHLKEDSASYLKNWLDSLKESPEFIKTTLTDVKKASHMINQHIDAMQLKIDQEQSQEAEQKQEKAPTMYYASVAYLQTTDATDRLDKFKNDGNYDALLTEAKEYDQGDAPELSKINLSPTKYRGDDLLVEDEHYAVVYNPTVGGTYDVMRKVSAEKIKDNIIRYGFPEDVTDDVKEVAKQMEKEEVVAQEEEQHYHRGR
;
A
#
# COMPACT_ATOMS: atom_id res chain seq x y z
N MET A 1 15.27 -1.65 -43.26
CA MET A 1 15.30 -2.74 -42.27
C MET A 1 16.76 -3.04 -42.00
N ALA A 2 17.33 -2.43 -40.95
CA ALA A 2 18.74 -2.60 -40.61
C ALA A 2 18.89 -3.89 -39.78
N ASP A 3 19.87 -4.67 -40.20
CA ASP A 3 20.27 -5.97 -39.66
C ASP A 3 20.59 -5.94 -38.15
N TYR A 4 19.61 -6.30 -37.32
CA TYR A 4 19.81 -6.53 -35.86
C TYR A 4 20.29 -7.98 -35.54
N LYS A 5 20.80 -8.73 -36.55
CA LYS A 5 21.21 -10.14 -36.40
C LYS A 5 22.71 -10.37 -36.16
N LYS A 6 23.46 -9.39 -35.69
CA LYS A 6 24.94 -9.52 -35.63
C LYS A 6 25.56 -9.36 -34.24
N TYR A 7 25.00 -9.91 -33.16
CA TYR A 7 25.69 -10.05 -31.88
C TYR A 7 25.35 -11.32 -31.08
N ASN A 8 25.28 -12.47 -31.75
CA ASN A 8 25.25 -13.78 -31.10
C ASN A 8 26.45 -14.61 -31.57
N THR A 9 27.60 -14.38 -30.94
CA THR A 9 28.85 -15.09 -31.25
C THR A 9 29.00 -16.41 -30.47
N ASP A 10 28.19 -16.64 -29.41
CA ASP A 10 28.29 -17.81 -28.52
C ASP A 10 27.15 -18.83 -28.64
N GLY A 11 26.18 -18.60 -29.52
CA GLY A 11 25.02 -19.51 -29.72
C GLY A 11 24.03 -19.58 -28.55
N ARG A 12 24.22 -18.79 -27.46
CA ARG A 12 23.39 -18.82 -26.26
C ARG A 12 22.16 -17.91 -26.40
N SER A 13 21.04 -18.31 -25.78
CA SER A 13 19.82 -17.51 -25.78
C SER A 13 19.97 -16.23 -24.92
N SER A 14 19.07 -15.25 -25.11
CA SER A 14 19.01 -14.06 -24.25
C SER A 14 18.63 -14.42 -22.83
N GLU A 15 17.82 -15.46 -22.66
CA GLU A 15 17.41 -16.02 -21.38
C GLU A 15 18.62 -16.60 -20.62
N ASP A 16 19.45 -17.40 -21.29
CA ASP A 16 20.63 -18.01 -20.67
C ASP A 16 21.62 -16.93 -20.19
N ARG A 17 21.89 -15.92 -21.02
CA ARG A 17 22.75 -14.82 -20.64
C ARG A 17 22.21 -13.99 -19.48
N ALA A 18 20.89 -13.80 -19.41
CA ALA A 18 20.28 -13.12 -18.28
C ALA A 18 20.38 -13.96 -16.99
N LEU A 19 20.19 -15.27 -17.08
CA LEU A 19 20.36 -16.19 -15.95
C LEU A 19 21.79 -16.22 -15.44
N ASP A 20 22.79 -16.23 -16.34
CA ASP A 20 24.20 -16.15 -15.94
C ASP A 20 24.49 -14.89 -15.16
N LYS A 21 24.01 -13.74 -15.67
CA LYS A 21 24.19 -12.45 -14.96
C LYS A 21 23.56 -12.47 -13.58
N PHE A 22 22.41 -13.12 -13.42
CA PHE A 22 21.77 -13.29 -12.12
C PHE A 22 22.57 -14.24 -11.23
N ALA A 23 23.10 -15.33 -11.79
CA ALA A 23 23.98 -16.26 -11.08
C ALA A 23 25.24 -15.53 -10.54
N GLU A 24 25.89 -14.73 -11.38
CA GLU A 24 27.05 -13.95 -11.00
C GLU A 24 26.74 -12.99 -9.82
N MET A 25 25.59 -12.29 -9.88
CA MET A 25 25.16 -11.40 -8.82
C MET A 25 24.85 -12.12 -7.51
N MET A 26 24.20 -13.30 -7.61
CA MET A 26 23.94 -14.14 -6.44
C MET A 26 25.22 -14.68 -5.81
N ILE A 27 26.17 -15.14 -6.65
CA ILE A 27 27.49 -15.60 -6.22
C ILE A 27 28.22 -14.46 -5.47
N GLU A 28 28.22 -13.25 -6.03
CA GLU A 28 28.84 -12.09 -5.41
C GLU A 28 28.20 -11.75 -4.05
N LYS A 29 26.85 -11.79 -3.97
CA LYS A 29 26.12 -11.53 -2.71
C LYS A 29 26.38 -12.59 -1.66
N ILE A 30 26.34 -13.87 -2.03
CA ILE A 30 26.62 -14.99 -1.13
C ILE A 30 28.09 -14.93 -0.63
N ASN A 31 29.05 -14.60 -1.49
CA ASN A 31 30.42 -14.39 -1.05
C ASN A 31 30.55 -13.25 -0.01
N THR A 32 29.78 -12.18 -0.20
CA THR A 32 29.74 -11.08 0.80
C THR A 32 29.19 -11.56 2.13
N LEU A 33 28.11 -12.34 2.12
CA LEU A 33 27.53 -12.94 3.34
C LEU A 33 28.44 -14.02 3.96
N GLN A 34 29.17 -14.76 3.17
CA GLN A 34 30.13 -15.76 3.66
C GLN A 34 31.28 -15.11 4.45
N ASN A 35 31.73 -13.92 4.02
CA ASN A 35 32.75 -13.17 4.73
C ASN A 35 32.22 -12.50 6.02
N ASP A 36 30.92 -12.13 6.03
CA ASP A 36 30.27 -11.54 7.19
C ASP A 36 28.76 -11.88 7.15
N TRP A 37 28.40 -13.05 7.67
CA TRP A 37 27.03 -13.58 7.67
C TRP A 37 26.05 -12.74 8.51
N LYS A 38 26.54 -11.84 9.36
CA LYS A 38 25.70 -10.90 10.13
C LYS A 38 25.16 -9.75 9.27
N LYS A 39 25.69 -9.56 8.06
CA LYS A 39 25.15 -8.56 7.15
C LYS A 39 23.75 -8.97 6.67
N PRO A 40 22.84 -8.00 6.51
CA PRO A 40 21.52 -8.30 5.95
C PRO A 40 21.61 -8.61 4.45
N TRP A 41 20.59 -9.29 3.93
CA TRP A 41 20.44 -9.51 2.49
C TRP A 41 20.40 -8.20 1.69
N PHE A 42 19.77 -7.15 2.25
CA PHE A 42 19.74 -5.81 1.68
C PHE A 42 20.14 -4.81 2.76
N THR A 43 20.90 -3.78 2.39
CA THR A 43 21.33 -2.74 3.33
C THR A 43 20.11 -1.98 3.88
N GLU A 44 20.06 -1.79 5.19
CA GLU A 44 18.99 -1.11 5.89
C GLU A 44 18.78 0.31 5.33
N GLY A 45 17.51 0.68 5.10
CA GLY A 45 17.12 2.02 4.62
C GLY A 45 17.55 2.36 3.20
N SER A 46 18.19 1.43 2.48
CA SER A 46 18.83 1.76 1.20
C SER A 46 17.89 1.83 0.02
N LEU A 47 16.83 1.02 -0.02
CA LEU A 47 16.01 0.92 -1.24
C LEU A 47 14.54 0.66 -0.95
N THR A 48 13.71 1.43 -1.64
CA THR A 48 12.30 1.11 -1.81
C THR A 48 12.09 -0.02 -2.82
N TRP A 49 10.90 -0.60 -2.86
CA TRP A 49 10.60 -1.68 -3.80
C TRP A 49 10.73 -1.22 -5.25
N PRO A 50 11.38 -2.00 -6.13
CA PRO A 50 11.62 -1.57 -7.51
C PRO A 50 10.32 -1.49 -8.31
N LYS A 51 10.14 -0.37 -9.01
CA LYS A 51 8.96 -0.05 -9.81
C LYS A 51 9.35 0.36 -11.24
N ASN A 52 8.41 0.25 -12.14
CA ASN A 52 8.58 0.88 -13.46
C ASN A 52 8.08 2.34 -13.45
N LEU A 53 8.30 3.07 -14.54
CA LEU A 53 7.87 4.48 -14.66
C LEU A 53 6.36 4.73 -14.46
N SER A 54 5.51 3.71 -14.60
CA SER A 54 4.06 3.81 -14.33
C SER A 54 3.68 3.42 -12.91
N GLY A 55 4.67 3.19 -12.02
CA GLY A 55 4.45 2.81 -10.62
C GLY A 55 4.17 1.33 -10.39
N ARG A 56 4.12 0.50 -11.45
CA ARG A 56 3.93 -0.94 -11.30
C ARG A 56 5.18 -1.59 -10.71
N GLU A 57 5.00 -2.35 -9.65
CA GLU A 57 6.05 -3.07 -8.95
C GLU A 57 6.59 -4.26 -9.76
N TYR A 58 7.90 -4.47 -9.66
CA TYR A 58 8.53 -5.72 -10.08
C TYR A 58 8.37 -6.76 -8.98
N ASN A 59 8.23 -8.04 -9.36
CA ASN A 59 7.98 -9.12 -8.43
C ASN A 59 9.01 -10.25 -8.55
N GLY A 60 9.17 -10.99 -7.46
CA GLY A 60 9.98 -12.20 -7.40
C GLY A 60 11.42 -11.95 -7.86
N MET A 61 11.92 -12.79 -8.77
CA MET A 61 13.28 -12.74 -9.30
C MET A 61 13.68 -11.34 -9.83
N ASN A 62 12.78 -10.67 -10.56
CA ASN A 62 13.08 -9.34 -11.09
C ASN A 62 13.29 -8.32 -9.97
N ALA A 63 12.45 -8.35 -8.93
CA ALA A 63 12.59 -7.44 -7.79
C ALA A 63 13.93 -7.67 -7.08
N LEU A 64 14.23 -8.94 -6.75
CA LEU A 64 15.48 -9.33 -6.10
C LEU A 64 16.71 -8.82 -6.88
N MET A 65 16.75 -9.10 -8.19
CA MET A 65 17.89 -8.74 -9.02
C MET A 65 18.02 -7.25 -9.25
N LEU A 66 16.89 -6.53 -9.40
CA LEU A 66 16.90 -5.08 -9.56
C LEU A 66 17.34 -4.38 -8.26
N MET A 67 16.97 -4.89 -7.09
CA MET A 67 17.46 -4.37 -5.81
C MET A 67 18.97 -4.58 -5.66
N MET A 68 19.47 -5.80 -5.93
CA MET A 68 20.91 -6.07 -5.91
C MET A 68 21.66 -5.22 -6.94
N HIS A 69 21.06 -5.00 -8.11
CA HIS A 69 21.65 -4.13 -9.14
C HIS A 69 21.71 -2.68 -8.68
N CYS A 70 20.67 -2.15 -8.05
CA CYS A 70 20.69 -0.81 -7.46
C CYS A 70 21.78 -0.68 -6.40
N GLU A 71 21.85 -1.63 -5.46
CA GLU A 71 22.87 -1.65 -4.41
C GLU A 71 24.28 -1.63 -5.00
N LYS A 72 24.54 -2.49 -6.00
CA LYS A 72 25.82 -2.58 -6.69
C LYS A 72 26.22 -1.31 -7.45
N GLN A 73 25.26 -0.63 -8.07
CA GLN A 73 25.48 0.59 -8.86
C GLN A 73 25.35 1.88 -8.04
N GLY A 74 24.88 1.80 -6.78
CA GLY A 74 24.62 2.96 -5.94
C GLY A 74 23.42 3.80 -6.40
N TYR A 75 22.45 3.21 -7.12
CA TYR A 75 21.24 3.92 -7.53
C TYR A 75 20.33 4.16 -6.35
N LYS A 76 20.00 5.43 -6.08
CA LYS A 76 19.15 5.84 -4.96
C LYS A 76 17.65 5.60 -5.23
N LEU A 77 17.25 5.67 -6.50
CA LEU A 77 15.85 5.57 -6.91
C LEU A 77 15.64 4.27 -7.70
N PRO A 78 14.95 3.25 -7.15
CA PRO A 78 14.78 1.95 -7.81
C PRO A 78 13.63 1.99 -8.83
N VAL A 79 13.66 2.94 -9.74
CA VAL A 79 12.70 3.08 -10.83
C VAL A 79 13.37 2.73 -12.15
N PHE A 80 12.74 1.83 -12.90
CA PHE A 80 13.29 1.27 -14.13
C PHE A 80 12.37 1.48 -15.32
N CYS A 81 12.97 1.64 -16.50
CA CYS A 81 12.25 1.86 -17.75
C CYS A 81 12.90 1.15 -18.93
N THR A 82 12.11 0.78 -19.91
CA THR A 82 12.62 0.32 -21.19
C THR A 82 13.02 1.52 -22.06
N PHE A 83 13.85 1.28 -23.08
CA PHE A 83 14.22 2.30 -24.06
C PHE A 83 12.99 2.97 -24.68
N ASP A 84 11.99 2.18 -25.09
CA ASP A 84 10.76 2.70 -25.71
C ASP A 84 9.95 3.58 -24.76
N ARG A 85 9.96 3.28 -23.45
CA ARG A 85 9.29 4.13 -22.46
C ARG A 85 10.02 5.46 -22.26
N VAL A 86 11.34 5.45 -22.24
CA VAL A 86 12.14 6.69 -22.22
C VAL A 86 11.84 7.53 -23.45
N ALA A 87 11.92 6.94 -24.65
CA ALA A 87 11.59 7.62 -25.91
C ALA A 87 10.15 8.14 -25.92
N GLY A 88 9.22 7.38 -25.33
CA GLY A 88 7.81 7.74 -25.21
C GLY A 88 7.53 8.98 -24.36
N LEU A 89 8.42 9.35 -23.43
CA LEU A 89 8.29 10.58 -22.63
C LEU A 89 8.48 11.86 -23.44
N ASN A 90 8.92 11.75 -24.68
CA ASN A 90 9.13 12.89 -25.58
C ASN A 90 7.90 13.25 -26.42
N PHE A 91 6.85 12.42 -26.36
CA PHE A 91 5.69 12.60 -27.21
C PHE A 91 4.38 12.42 -26.44
N ASN A 92 3.43 13.31 -26.69
CA ASN A 92 2.03 13.15 -26.35
C ASN A 92 1.26 12.61 -27.58
N LYS A 93 0.11 11.98 -27.36
CA LYS A 93 -0.83 11.65 -28.43
C LYS A 93 -1.92 12.71 -28.47
N ASP A 94 -2.18 13.29 -29.64
CA ASP A 94 -3.34 14.13 -29.83
C ASP A 94 -4.66 13.32 -29.86
N LYS A 95 -5.78 14.00 -29.98
CA LYS A 95 -7.12 13.38 -30.02
C LYS A 95 -7.30 12.37 -31.17
N GLN A 96 -6.44 12.46 -32.20
CA GLN A 96 -6.42 11.55 -33.35
C GLN A 96 -5.35 10.46 -33.24
N GLY A 97 -4.64 10.38 -32.10
CA GLY A 97 -3.60 9.39 -31.85
C GLY A 97 -2.25 9.70 -32.49
N LYS A 98 -2.06 10.85 -33.11
CA LYS A 98 -0.80 11.30 -33.74
C LYS A 98 0.17 11.77 -32.65
N ARG A 99 1.44 11.36 -32.77
CA ARG A 99 2.51 11.75 -31.82
C ARG A 99 2.87 13.23 -32.05
N GLN A 100 2.82 14.01 -30.98
CA GLN A 100 3.28 15.39 -30.92
C GLN A 100 4.35 15.52 -29.85
N GLN A 101 5.40 16.29 -30.13
CA GLN A 101 6.47 16.54 -29.16
C GLN A 101 5.88 17.23 -27.92
N VAL A 102 6.32 16.82 -26.73
CA VAL A 102 5.92 17.43 -25.47
C VAL A 102 6.46 18.87 -25.42
N LYS A 103 5.56 19.81 -25.08
CA LYS A 103 5.84 21.23 -25.00
C LYS A 103 5.61 21.75 -23.58
N ASP A 104 6.27 22.84 -23.24
CA ASP A 104 6.02 23.58 -22.02
C ASP A 104 4.74 24.43 -22.08
N ASN A 105 4.44 25.18 -21.03
CA ASN A 105 3.29 26.08 -20.97
C ASN A 105 3.35 27.25 -21.97
N ASN A 106 4.55 27.57 -22.50
CA ASN A 106 4.77 28.60 -23.48
C ASN A 106 4.68 28.07 -24.94
N GLY A 107 4.49 26.75 -25.08
CA GLY A 107 4.43 26.09 -26.39
C GLY A 107 5.79 25.72 -26.97
N GLU A 108 6.87 25.90 -26.24
CA GLU A 108 8.22 25.47 -26.63
C GLU A 108 8.45 23.98 -26.37
N ALA A 109 9.22 23.34 -27.25
CA ALA A 109 9.52 21.92 -27.13
C ALA A 109 10.43 21.68 -25.90
N LEU A 110 10.01 20.78 -25.02
CA LEU A 110 10.85 20.39 -23.89
C LEU A 110 12.10 19.60 -24.33
N PRO A 111 13.20 19.67 -23.58
CA PRO A 111 14.40 18.86 -23.83
C PRO A 111 14.04 17.38 -23.97
N GLN A 112 14.71 16.67 -24.87
CA GLN A 112 14.46 15.24 -25.06
C GLN A 112 15.01 14.43 -23.87
N VAL A 113 14.18 13.51 -23.38
CA VAL A 113 14.63 12.49 -22.42
C VAL A 113 15.35 11.39 -23.19
N THR A 114 16.57 11.09 -22.79
CA THR A 114 17.43 10.11 -23.43
C THR A 114 18.16 9.27 -22.38
N ILE A 115 18.61 8.09 -22.80
CA ILE A 115 19.57 7.31 -22.02
C ILE A 115 20.96 7.92 -22.21
N LEU A 116 21.70 8.05 -21.13
CA LEU A 116 23.05 8.61 -21.15
C LEU A 116 24.01 7.73 -21.96
N LYS A 117 24.94 8.36 -22.64
CA LYS A 117 25.90 7.66 -23.51
C LYS A 117 26.78 6.70 -22.71
N GLY A 118 26.86 5.46 -23.15
CA GLY A 118 27.68 4.43 -22.51
C GLY A 118 26.97 3.58 -21.47
N GLU A 119 25.76 3.96 -21.07
CA GLU A 119 24.98 3.22 -20.10
C GLU A 119 24.55 1.85 -20.63
N LYS A 120 24.58 0.85 -19.73
CA LYS A 120 24.23 -0.55 -20.03
C LYS A 120 22.92 -0.92 -19.39
N SER A 121 22.04 -1.53 -20.18
CA SER A 121 20.77 -2.05 -19.69
C SER A 121 20.95 -3.26 -18.79
N PHE A 122 19.93 -3.49 -17.96
CA PHE A 122 19.81 -4.67 -17.12
C PHE A 122 18.67 -5.56 -17.64
N PRO A 123 18.87 -6.90 -17.76
CA PRO A 123 17.85 -7.81 -18.25
C PRO A 123 16.82 -8.10 -17.15
N VAL A 124 15.53 -8.15 -17.50
CA VAL A 124 14.44 -8.62 -16.65
C VAL A 124 13.58 -9.62 -17.40
N PHE A 125 12.95 -10.53 -16.67
CA PHE A 125 12.10 -11.56 -17.21
C PHE A 125 10.64 -11.16 -17.21
N ILE A 126 9.93 -11.53 -18.29
CA ILE A 126 8.47 -11.45 -18.36
C ILE A 126 7.92 -12.78 -18.87
N THR A 127 6.87 -13.27 -18.24
CA THR A 127 6.11 -14.39 -18.80
C THR A 127 5.00 -13.84 -19.68
N THR A 128 5.07 -14.08 -20.96
CA THR A 128 4.01 -13.83 -21.93
C THR A 128 3.20 -15.09 -22.14
N PHE A 129 1.95 -14.94 -22.55
CA PHE A 129 1.05 -16.08 -22.76
C PHE A 129 0.53 -16.06 -24.18
N THR A 130 0.65 -17.18 -24.86
CA THR A 130 -0.02 -17.41 -26.13
C THR A 130 -1.27 -18.24 -25.85
N VAL A 131 -2.44 -17.70 -26.16
CA VAL A 131 -3.72 -18.37 -25.96
C VAL A 131 -4.24 -18.82 -27.31
N VAL A 132 -4.55 -20.10 -27.43
CA VAL A 132 -4.94 -20.73 -28.70
C VAL A 132 -6.21 -21.55 -28.47
N ASN A 133 -7.26 -21.29 -29.27
CA ASN A 133 -8.45 -22.12 -29.25
C ASN A 133 -8.11 -23.53 -29.66
N LYS A 134 -8.63 -24.54 -28.97
CA LYS A 134 -8.30 -25.97 -29.19
C LYS A 134 -8.77 -26.47 -30.54
N GLU A 135 -9.93 -26.00 -31.02
CA GLU A 135 -10.58 -26.46 -32.25
C GLU A 135 -10.18 -25.57 -33.43
N THR A 136 -10.39 -24.25 -33.35
CA THR A 136 -10.17 -23.34 -34.48
C THR A 136 -8.72 -22.97 -34.69
N ARG A 137 -7.84 -23.23 -33.70
CA ARG A 137 -6.42 -22.80 -33.66
C ARG A 137 -6.22 -21.29 -33.73
N GLU A 138 -7.27 -20.51 -33.58
CA GLU A 138 -7.21 -19.07 -33.52
C GLU A 138 -6.50 -18.60 -32.25
N LYS A 139 -5.67 -17.56 -32.38
CA LYS A 139 -4.96 -16.93 -31.25
C LYS A 139 -5.72 -15.72 -30.77
N ILE A 140 -5.91 -15.62 -29.48
CA ILE A 140 -6.50 -14.44 -28.81
C ILE A 140 -5.51 -13.80 -27.84
N LYS A 141 -5.79 -12.56 -27.45
CA LYS A 141 -4.99 -11.89 -26.42
C LYS A 141 -5.25 -12.52 -25.06
N TYR A 142 -4.22 -12.60 -24.23
CA TYR A 142 -4.33 -13.16 -22.88
C TYR A 142 -5.29 -12.35 -21.99
N ASP A 143 -5.36 -11.03 -22.17
CA ASP A 143 -6.30 -10.18 -21.45
C ASP A 143 -7.74 -10.53 -21.78
N ASP A 144 -8.06 -10.79 -23.04
CA ASP A 144 -9.40 -11.20 -23.47
C ASP A 144 -9.77 -12.57 -22.87
N TYR A 145 -8.80 -13.52 -22.86
CA TYR A 145 -8.97 -14.83 -22.21
C TYR A 145 -9.26 -14.69 -20.71
N ARG A 146 -8.58 -13.77 -19.99
CA ARG A 146 -8.80 -13.57 -18.55
C ARG A 146 -10.19 -13.07 -18.21
N LEU A 147 -10.84 -12.36 -19.12
CA LEU A 147 -12.20 -11.84 -18.96
C LEU A 147 -13.29 -12.85 -19.30
N MET A 148 -12.93 -14.03 -19.83
CA MET A 148 -13.88 -15.09 -20.17
C MET A 148 -14.37 -15.83 -18.91
N SER A 149 -15.57 -16.43 -19.01
CA SER A 149 -16.06 -17.37 -18.02
C SER A 149 -15.20 -18.65 -17.96
N GLU A 150 -15.26 -19.37 -16.85
CA GLU A 150 -14.46 -20.59 -16.68
C GLU A 150 -14.78 -21.66 -17.75
N GLU A 151 -16.06 -21.74 -18.17
CA GLU A 151 -16.52 -22.66 -19.20
C GLU A 151 -15.82 -22.35 -20.53
N ARG A 152 -15.84 -21.08 -20.95
CA ARG A 152 -15.17 -20.64 -22.18
C ARG A 152 -13.67 -20.78 -22.13
N ARG A 153 -13.03 -20.59 -20.99
CA ARG A 153 -11.57 -20.79 -20.84
C ARG A 153 -11.16 -22.23 -21.13
N LYS A 154 -12.02 -23.22 -20.87
CA LYS A 154 -11.75 -24.64 -21.18
C LYS A 154 -11.57 -24.94 -22.66
N GLU A 155 -12.06 -24.06 -23.54
CA GLU A 155 -11.90 -24.18 -24.99
C GLU A 155 -10.50 -23.79 -25.48
N TYR A 156 -9.68 -23.22 -24.63
CA TYR A 156 -8.37 -22.67 -24.98
C TYR A 156 -7.22 -23.40 -24.29
N ASN A 157 -6.10 -23.48 -25.00
CA ASN A 157 -4.81 -23.82 -24.42
C ASN A 157 -4.01 -22.53 -24.19
N VAL A 158 -3.35 -22.45 -23.03
CA VAL A 158 -2.50 -21.32 -22.66
C VAL A 158 -1.05 -21.79 -22.59
N TYR A 159 -0.21 -21.22 -23.43
CA TYR A 159 1.21 -21.53 -23.50
C TYR A 159 2.01 -20.37 -22.90
N PRO A 160 2.60 -20.55 -21.69
CA PRO A 160 3.50 -19.55 -21.12
C PRO A 160 4.83 -19.55 -21.88
N LYS A 161 5.34 -18.36 -22.18
CA LYS A 161 6.66 -18.16 -22.76
C LYS A 161 7.43 -17.15 -21.92
N LEU A 162 8.58 -17.56 -21.41
CA LEU A 162 9.51 -16.67 -20.76
C LEU A 162 10.21 -15.82 -21.83
N GLN A 163 10.29 -14.52 -21.60
CA GLN A 163 11.00 -13.58 -22.47
C GLN A 163 11.85 -12.65 -21.61
N VAL A 164 12.96 -12.20 -22.19
CA VAL A 164 13.83 -11.20 -21.57
C VAL A 164 13.67 -9.87 -22.31
N TYR A 165 13.56 -8.80 -21.55
CA TYR A 165 13.70 -7.45 -22.08
C TYR A 165 14.61 -6.62 -21.19
N ASN A 166 15.13 -5.57 -21.76
CA ASN A 166 16.16 -4.76 -21.12
C ASN A 166 15.54 -3.49 -20.52
N VAL A 167 15.95 -3.17 -19.29
CA VAL A 167 15.56 -1.95 -18.59
C VAL A 167 16.79 -1.13 -18.20
N PHE A 168 16.57 0.15 -18.01
CA PHE A 168 17.52 1.11 -17.49
C PHE A 168 16.97 1.71 -16.22
N ASN A 169 17.82 1.98 -15.25
CA ASN A 169 17.43 2.81 -14.11
C ASN A 169 17.23 4.26 -14.55
N VAL A 170 16.33 5.00 -13.94
CA VAL A 170 16.13 6.42 -14.25
C VAL A 170 17.39 7.26 -14.04
N ALA A 171 18.31 6.86 -13.15
CA ALA A 171 19.61 7.48 -12.97
C ALA A 171 20.55 7.33 -14.21
N GLN A 172 20.26 6.39 -15.11
CA GLN A 172 20.96 6.21 -16.38
C GLN A 172 20.37 7.07 -17.51
N THR A 173 19.52 8.03 -17.17
CA THR A 173 18.86 8.94 -18.12
C THR A 173 19.07 10.39 -17.69
N ASN A 174 18.84 11.33 -18.58
CA ASN A 174 18.76 12.75 -18.24
C ASN A 174 17.36 13.18 -17.76
N LEU A 175 16.56 12.25 -17.19
CA LEU A 175 15.17 12.50 -16.78
C LEU A 175 15.07 13.62 -15.75
N GLN A 176 15.98 13.67 -14.79
CA GLN A 176 16.00 14.68 -13.74
C GLN A 176 16.09 16.10 -14.31
N GLU A 177 16.90 16.28 -15.33
CA GLU A 177 17.09 17.57 -16.00
C GLU A 177 15.98 17.90 -16.99
N ALA A 178 15.58 16.89 -17.78
CA ALA A 178 14.61 17.08 -18.85
C ALA A 178 13.16 17.11 -18.36
N ARG A 179 12.84 16.49 -17.21
CA ARG A 179 11.48 16.41 -16.60
C ARG A 179 11.58 16.47 -15.08
N PRO A 180 12.02 17.59 -14.48
CA PRO A 180 12.26 17.69 -13.04
C PRO A 180 11.01 17.40 -12.20
N GLU A 181 9.82 17.82 -12.65
CA GLU A 181 8.58 17.58 -11.93
C GLU A 181 8.19 16.09 -11.92
N LEU A 182 8.42 15.37 -13.02
CA LEU A 182 8.21 13.92 -13.06
C LEU A 182 9.21 13.21 -12.13
N TYR A 183 10.48 13.64 -12.16
CA TYR A 183 11.51 13.06 -11.31
C TYR A 183 11.19 13.24 -9.83
N LYS A 184 10.81 14.45 -9.39
CA LYS A 184 10.35 14.71 -8.01
C LYS A 184 9.16 13.83 -7.59
N LYS A 185 8.18 13.61 -8.49
CA LYS A 185 7.07 12.70 -8.22
C LYS A 185 7.52 11.26 -8.02
N LEU A 186 8.52 10.81 -8.79
CA LEU A 186 9.10 9.47 -8.63
C LEU A 186 9.87 9.36 -7.31
N GLU A 187 10.63 10.37 -6.91
CA GLU A 187 11.32 10.43 -5.62
C GLU A 187 10.33 10.40 -4.45
N ALA A 188 9.29 11.22 -4.51
CA ALA A 188 8.24 11.25 -3.48
C ALA A 188 7.52 9.89 -3.35
N ALA A 189 7.20 9.26 -4.48
CA ALA A 189 6.58 7.94 -4.51
C ALA A 189 7.51 6.82 -4.03
N ALA A 190 8.83 6.99 -4.20
CA ALA A 190 9.82 6.05 -3.72
C ALA A 190 10.10 6.23 -2.21
N GLY A 191 9.98 7.45 -1.68
CA GLY A 191 10.17 7.75 -0.24
C GLY A 191 9.05 7.25 0.67
N VAL A 192 7.97 6.70 0.13
CA VAL A 192 6.80 6.20 0.87
C VAL A 192 6.96 4.75 1.35
N ASN A 193 8.16 4.17 1.38
CA ASN A 193 8.35 3.01 2.22
C ASN A 193 8.29 3.48 3.67
N ARG A 194 7.17 3.22 4.29
CA ARG A 194 6.87 3.56 5.67
C ARG A 194 8.03 3.10 6.54
N PRO A 195 8.60 3.97 7.38
CA PRO A 195 9.31 3.49 8.52
C PRO A 195 8.27 2.78 9.38
N LEU A 196 8.22 1.46 9.29
CA LEU A 196 7.65 0.68 10.36
C LEU A 196 8.46 1.07 11.59
N ASN A 197 7.82 1.29 12.73
CA ASN A 197 8.52 1.62 13.96
C ASN A 197 9.57 0.53 14.21
N HIS A 198 10.84 0.86 14.05
CA HIS A 198 11.93 -0.04 14.35
C HIS A 198 12.15 -0.04 15.86
N GLY A 199 12.29 -1.19 16.46
CA GLY A 199 12.59 -1.33 17.88
C GLY A 199 11.80 -2.43 18.59
N ASP A 200 11.85 -2.43 19.91
CA ASP A 200 11.25 -3.47 20.76
C ASP A 200 9.71 -3.55 20.60
N ASP A 201 9.07 -2.43 20.28
CA ASP A 201 7.61 -2.32 20.07
C ASP A 201 7.18 -2.53 18.61
N PHE A 202 8.07 -3.01 17.75
CA PHE A 202 7.73 -3.24 16.35
C PHE A 202 6.55 -4.19 16.21
N SER A 203 5.53 -3.77 15.49
CA SER A 203 4.31 -4.53 15.23
C SER A 203 4.03 -4.60 13.73
N PHE A 204 3.59 -5.77 13.26
CA PHE A 204 3.12 -5.97 11.90
C PHE A 204 1.67 -6.48 11.92
N PRO A 205 0.69 -5.57 11.97
CA PRO A 205 -0.72 -5.91 12.23
C PRO A 205 -1.29 -6.99 11.32
N ALA A 206 -0.93 -6.98 10.03
CA ALA A 206 -1.41 -7.98 9.08
C ALA A 206 -0.93 -9.41 9.42
N MET A 207 0.33 -9.56 9.84
CA MET A 207 0.85 -10.85 10.29
C MET A 207 0.30 -11.25 11.66
N ASP A 208 0.15 -10.31 12.60
CA ASP A 208 -0.45 -10.57 13.91
C ASP A 208 -1.90 -11.06 13.76
N LYS A 209 -2.68 -10.41 12.89
CA LYS A 209 -4.05 -10.82 12.55
C LYS A 209 -4.07 -12.19 11.88
N MET A 210 -3.12 -12.47 10.99
CA MET A 210 -2.97 -13.77 10.32
C MET A 210 -2.74 -14.90 11.34
N ILE A 211 -1.88 -14.69 12.33
CA ILE A 211 -1.64 -15.65 13.43
C ILE A 211 -2.92 -15.85 14.24
N LYS A 212 -3.55 -14.75 14.68
CA LYS A 212 -4.75 -14.76 15.53
C LYS A 212 -5.94 -15.46 14.86
N GLU A 213 -6.14 -15.26 13.58
CA GLU A 213 -7.29 -15.78 12.83
C GLU A 213 -7.01 -17.11 12.10
N ASN A 214 -5.80 -17.69 12.24
CA ASN A 214 -5.34 -18.82 11.44
C ASN A 214 -5.49 -18.56 9.93
N GLY A 215 -5.16 -17.34 9.51
CA GLY A 215 -5.32 -16.87 8.14
C GLY A 215 -4.22 -17.31 7.18
N TRP A 216 -3.27 -18.14 7.62
CA TRP A 216 -2.24 -18.75 6.80
C TRP A 216 -2.67 -20.14 6.32
N ILE A 217 -1.92 -20.72 5.39
CA ILE A 217 -2.19 -22.05 4.78
C ILE A 217 -2.04 -23.23 5.74
N CYS A 218 -1.42 -23.00 6.89
CA CYS A 218 -1.32 -23.96 7.99
C CYS A 218 -1.31 -23.21 9.33
N PRO A 219 -1.62 -23.87 10.47
CA PRO A 219 -1.56 -23.23 11.77
C PRO A 219 -0.18 -22.67 12.10
N ILE A 220 -0.13 -21.45 12.62
CA ILE A 220 1.06 -20.82 13.17
C ILE A 220 0.92 -20.85 14.71
N LYS A 221 1.88 -21.46 15.40
CA LYS A 221 1.87 -21.67 16.85
C LYS A 221 3.05 -20.97 17.53
N PRO A 222 2.86 -19.73 18.00
CA PRO A 222 3.83 -19.13 18.91
C PRO A 222 3.84 -19.89 20.22
N VAL A 223 5.01 -20.39 20.63
CA VAL A 223 5.20 -21.16 21.88
C VAL A 223 6.47 -20.70 22.59
N TYR A 224 6.51 -20.86 23.91
CA TYR A 224 7.75 -20.65 24.62
C TYR A 224 8.77 -21.75 24.24
N GLY A 225 9.91 -21.35 23.65
CA GLY A 225 10.94 -22.29 23.19
C GLY A 225 12.02 -21.59 22.38
N ASP A 226 13.01 -22.34 21.89
CA ASP A 226 14.20 -21.78 21.26
C ASP A 226 14.22 -21.99 19.73
N ASN A 227 13.32 -22.81 19.18
CA ASN A 227 13.38 -23.24 17.78
C ASN A 227 12.15 -22.77 17.00
N ALA A 228 12.40 -22.18 15.84
CA ALA A 228 11.40 -21.93 14.81
C ALA A 228 11.54 -23.00 13.72
N TYR A 229 10.42 -23.64 13.33
CA TYR A 229 10.43 -24.65 12.27
C TYR A 229 9.03 -24.86 11.67
N TYR A 230 9.00 -25.25 10.42
CA TYR A 230 7.81 -25.84 9.78
C TYR A 230 7.84 -27.36 9.90
N SER A 231 6.83 -27.96 10.48
CA SER A 231 6.66 -29.42 10.58
C SER A 231 5.88 -29.96 9.39
N ILE A 232 6.55 -30.66 8.48
CA ILE A 232 5.91 -31.30 7.32
C ILE A 232 4.86 -32.32 7.76
N SER A 233 5.16 -33.15 8.76
CA SER A 233 4.28 -34.22 9.23
C SER A 233 3.01 -33.73 9.91
N LYS A 234 3.07 -32.59 10.61
CA LYS A 234 1.92 -31.99 11.29
C LYS A 234 1.29 -30.86 10.48
N ASN A 235 1.93 -30.44 9.41
CA ASN A 235 1.55 -29.29 8.60
C ASN A 235 1.28 -28.06 9.47
N GLU A 236 2.23 -27.67 10.31
CA GLU A 236 2.15 -26.53 11.21
C GLU A 236 3.49 -25.80 11.31
N ILE A 237 3.44 -24.51 11.58
CA ILE A 237 4.60 -23.70 11.92
C ILE A 237 4.65 -23.54 13.43
N VAL A 238 5.80 -23.86 14.04
CA VAL A 238 6.11 -23.58 15.43
C VAL A 238 7.18 -22.51 15.47
N ILE A 239 6.96 -21.47 16.28
CA ILE A 239 7.89 -20.34 16.40
C ILE A 239 7.94 -19.90 17.87
N PRO A 240 9.10 -19.47 18.40
CA PRO A 240 9.17 -18.84 19.72
C PRO A 240 8.23 -17.64 19.83
N GLU A 241 7.71 -17.39 21.03
CA GLU A 241 6.89 -16.20 21.26
C GLU A 241 7.66 -14.91 20.91
N LYS A 242 6.98 -13.91 20.38
CA LYS A 242 7.58 -12.64 19.90
C LYS A 242 8.51 -12.01 20.94
N ARG A 243 8.14 -12.06 22.23
CA ARG A 243 8.96 -11.53 23.35
C ARG A 243 10.31 -12.23 23.56
N GLN A 244 10.52 -13.38 22.94
CA GLN A 244 11.79 -14.14 23.05
C GLN A 244 12.79 -13.74 21.98
N PHE A 245 12.36 -12.96 20.97
CA PHE A 245 13.24 -12.44 19.96
C PHE A 245 13.92 -11.15 20.42
N LYS A 246 15.10 -10.87 19.85
CA LYS A 246 15.87 -9.68 20.11
C LYS A 246 15.07 -8.40 19.81
N ASP A 247 14.24 -8.44 18.76
CA ASP A 247 13.38 -7.37 18.31
C ASP A 247 12.18 -7.94 17.54
N GLY A 248 11.15 -7.11 17.33
CA GLY A 248 9.95 -7.54 16.63
C GLY A 248 10.18 -7.90 15.17
N GLU A 249 11.11 -7.24 14.47
CA GLU A 249 11.44 -7.57 13.08
C GLU A 249 12.01 -8.98 12.96
N SER A 250 12.86 -9.38 13.89
CA SER A 250 13.43 -10.73 13.95
C SER A 250 12.35 -11.81 14.08
N PHE A 251 11.29 -11.55 14.86
CA PHE A 251 10.14 -12.46 14.93
C PHE A 251 9.46 -12.63 13.56
N TYR A 252 9.07 -11.54 12.91
CA TYR A 252 8.33 -11.62 11.63
C TYR A 252 9.18 -12.12 10.47
N THR A 253 10.47 -11.82 10.44
CA THR A 253 11.36 -12.31 9.39
C THR A 253 11.69 -13.80 9.54
N ASN A 254 11.78 -14.32 10.78
CA ASN A 254 11.86 -15.76 11.04
C ASN A 254 10.52 -16.46 10.71
N LEU A 255 9.39 -15.85 11.07
CA LEU A 255 8.08 -16.36 10.68
C LEU A 255 7.96 -16.44 9.15
N GLY A 256 8.38 -15.41 8.42
CA GLY A 256 8.41 -15.41 6.96
C GLY A 256 9.25 -16.54 6.36
N HIS A 257 10.35 -16.92 7.02
CA HIS A 257 11.18 -18.06 6.62
C HIS A 257 10.40 -19.39 6.76
N GLU A 258 9.78 -19.64 7.91
CA GLU A 258 8.98 -20.84 8.12
C GLU A 258 7.71 -20.89 7.24
N MET A 259 7.10 -19.71 7.00
CA MET A 259 6.02 -19.59 6.02
C MET A 259 6.49 -19.97 4.62
N ALA A 260 7.69 -19.58 4.21
CA ALA A 260 8.25 -19.97 2.92
C ALA A 260 8.41 -21.50 2.82
N HIS A 261 8.90 -22.18 3.84
CA HIS A 261 8.93 -23.65 3.88
C HIS A 261 7.54 -24.24 3.73
N SER A 262 6.56 -23.77 4.48
CA SER A 262 5.18 -24.30 4.43
C SER A 262 4.53 -24.18 3.05
N THR A 263 4.88 -23.16 2.25
CA THR A 263 4.43 -23.06 0.86
C THR A 263 4.88 -24.22 -0.01
N GLY A 264 5.94 -24.90 0.36
CA GLY A 264 6.51 -26.03 -0.37
C GLY A 264 5.81 -27.35 -0.13
N SER A 265 4.82 -27.42 0.75
CA SER A 265 4.05 -28.63 1.05
C SER A 265 3.37 -29.19 -0.20
N GLU A 266 3.04 -30.49 -0.17
CA GLU A 266 2.45 -31.23 -1.29
C GLU A 266 1.13 -30.60 -1.77
N ASN A 267 0.33 -30.09 -0.83
CA ASN A 267 -0.96 -29.48 -1.12
C ASN A 267 -0.87 -28.08 -1.73
N HIS A 268 0.34 -27.48 -1.80
CA HIS A 268 0.56 -26.15 -2.32
C HIS A 268 1.53 -26.14 -3.51
N LEU A 269 2.80 -25.84 -3.30
CA LEU A 269 3.76 -25.76 -4.40
C LEU A 269 4.48 -27.11 -4.69
N GLY A 270 4.32 -28.10 -3.82
CA GLY A 270 4.78 -29.47 -4.03
C GLY A 270 6.31 -29.60 -4.21
N ARG A 271 7.11 -28.69 -3.66
CA ARG A 271 8.57 -28.68 -3.85
C ARG A 271 9.33 -29.38 -2.73
N LEU A 272 8.71 -29.48 -1.52
CA LEU A 272 9.33 -30.17 -0.40
C LEU A 272 9.39 -31.67 -0.66
N LYS A 273 10.61 -32.21 -0.56
CA LYS A 273 10.86 -33.65 -0.60
C LYS A 273 11.59 -34.03 0.68
N PRO A 274 11.39 -35.28 1.17
CA PRO A 274 12.22 -35.80 2.24
C PRO A 274 13.70 -35.68 1.86
N ALA A 275 14.44 -34.88 2.59
CA ALA A 275 15.86 -34.64 2.35
C ALA A 275 16.62 -34.76 3.66
N SER A 276 17.79 -35.37 3.63
CA SER A 276 18.67 -35.44 4.81
C SER A 276 19.25 -34.08 5.10
N PHE A 277 19.38 -33.76 6.37
CA PHE A 277 20.04 -32.54 6.83
C PHE A 277 21.43 -32.42 6.16
N GLY A 278 21.72 -31.28 5.55
CA GLY A 278 22.97 -31.02 4.85
C GLY A 278 23.06 -31.53 3.40
N SER A 279 22.02 -32.20 2.88
CA SER A 279 21.99 -32.58 1.45
C SER A 279 21.85 -31.36 0.55
N ALA A 280 22.13 -31.53 -0.75
CA ALA A 280 21.97 -30.46 -1.74
C ALA A 280 20.51 -30.00 -1.87
N GLU A 281 19.56 -30.94 -1.80
CA GLU A 281 18.12 -30.65 -1.80
C GLU A 281 17.70 -29.84 -0.58
N TYR A 282 18.20 -30.20 0.62
CA TYR A 282 17.95 -29.45 1.83
C TYR A 282 18.54 -28.04 1.73
N ALA A 283 19.80 -27.91 1.32
CA ALA A 283 20.45 -26.62 1.13
C ALA A 283 19.70 -25.72 0.13
N ARG A 284 19.16 -26.33 -0.96
CA ARG A 284 18.36 -25.60 -1.94
C ARG A 284 17.07 -25.07 -1.32
N GLU A 285 16.37 -25.86 -0.52
CA GLU A 285 15.13 -25.43 0.16
C GLU A 285 15.39 -24.29 1.15
N GLU A 286 16.49 -24.38 1.91
CA GLU A 286 16.92 -23.29 2.79
C GLU A 286 17.18 -21.99 2.01
N LEU A 287 17.80 -22.06 0.84
CA LEU A 287 18.02 -20.90 -0.02
C LEU A 287 16.68 -20.31 -0.52
N VAL A 288 15.72 -21.15 -0.87
CA VAL A 288 14.37 -20.71 -1.25
C VAL A 288 13.70 -19.98 -0.09
N ALA A 289 13.76 -20.54 1.12
CA ALA A 289 13.14 -19.95 2.31
C ALA A 289 13.80 -18.61 2.68
N GLU A 290 15.13 -18.56 2.72
CA GLU A 290 15.88 -17.33 3.01
C GLU A 290 15.59 -16.20 2.03
N LEU A 291 15.65 -16.48 0.74
CA LEU A 291 15.39 -15.47 -0.29
C LEU A 291 13.93 -15.02 -0.32
N SER A 292 13.00 -15.94 -0.06
CA SER A 292 11.57 -15.59 0.03
C SER A 292 11.29 -14.69 1.23
N ALA A 293 11.84 -15.02 2.39
CA ALA A 293 11.74 -14.20 3.60
C ALA A 293 12.40 -12.82 3.40
N ALA A 294 13.57 -12.77 2.75
CA ALA A 294 14.25 -11.51 2.44
C ALA A 294 13.42 -10.61 1.53
N LEU A 295 12.77 -11.17 0.50
CA LEU A 295 11.88 -10.42 -0.39
C LEU A 295 10.63 -9.90 0.34
N VAL A 296 10.01 -10.73 1.19
CA VAL A 296 8.85 -10.30 1.99
C VAL A 296 9.26 -9.21 2.98
N ALA A 297 10.35 -9.42 3.72
CA ALA A 297 10.87 -8.43 4.65
C ALA A 297 11.13 -7.08 3.96
N GLN A 298 11.84 -7.08 2.86
CA GLN A 298 12.16 -5.87 2.10
C GLN A 298 10.91 -5.14 1.59
N ARG A 299 9.89 -5.89 1.13
CA ARG A 299 8.63 -5.29 0.68
C ARG A 299 7.94 -4.48 1.76
N PHE A 300 8.03 -4.94 3.00
CA PHE A 300 7.39 -4.31 4.15
C PHE A 300 8.37 -3.47 5.00
N GLY A 301 9.56 -3.17 4.47
CA GLY A 301 10.54 -2.29 5.12
C GLY A 301 11.26 -2.92 6.32
N MET A 302 11.21 -4.25 6.45
CA MET A 302 11.91 -4.98 7.50
C MET A 302 13.31 -5.41 7.05
N THR A 303 14.25 -5.46 7.97
CA THR A 303 15.62 -5.93 7.74
C THR A 303 15.71 -7.42 7.98
N LYS A 304 16.06 -8.20 6.96
CA LYS A 304 16.28 -9.65 7.07
C LYS A 304 17.77 -9.96 7.11
N HIS A 305 18.19 -10.48 8.25
CA HIS A 305 19.50 -11.10 8.40
C HIS A 305 19.43 -12.59 8.04
N LEU A 306 20.56 -13.15 7.62
CA LEU A 306 20.66 -14.59 7.39
C LEU A 306 20.43 -15.31 8.70
N LYS A 307 19.61 -16.37 8.70
CA LYS A 307 19.43 -17.24 9.87
C LYS A 307 20.75 -17.93 10.21
N GLU A 308 21.11 -18.00 11.48
CA GLU A 308 22.40 -18.56 11.90
C GLU A 308 22.63 -19.97 11.38
N ASP A 309 21.62 -20.80 11.46
CA ASP A 309 21.66 -22.16 10.91
C ASP A 309 21.88 -22.18 9.39
N SER A 310 21.28 -21.24 8.67
CA SER A 310 21.41 -21.12 7.22
C SER A 310 22.80 -20.66 6.79
N ALA A 311 23.55 -20.00 7.65
CA ALA A 311 24.94 -19.60 7.37
C ALA A 311 25.84 -20.80 7.04
N SER A 312 25.56 -21.97 7.62
CA SER A 312 26.30 -23.21 7.33
C SER A 312 26.15 -23.70 5.88
N TYR A 313 25.07 -23.28 5.17
CA TYR A 313 24.78 -23.70 3.80
C TYR A 313 25.36 -22.75 2.73
N LEU A 314 25.91 -21.60 3.10
CA LEU A 314 26.44 -20.61 2.14
C LEU A 314 27.42 -21.23 1.14
N LYS A 315 28.29 -22.12 1.62
CA LYS A 315 29.24 -22.82 0.76
C LYS A 315 28.53 -23.74 -0.24
N ASN A 316 27.55 -24.54 0.23
CA ASN A 316 26.81 -25.46 -0.63
C ASN A 316 25.99 -24.68 -1.69
N TRP A 317 25.40 -23.54 -1.34
CA TRP A 317 24.72 -22.66 -2.28
C TRP A 317 25.66 -22.14 -3.35
N LEU A 318 26.86 -21.70 -2.91
CA LEU A 318 27.88 -21.14 -3.80
C LEU A 318 28.39 -22.20 -4.80
N ASP A 319 28.63 -23.42 -4.32
CA ASP A 319 29.09 -24.51 -5.17
C ASP A 319 27.99 -24.92 -6.17
N SER A 320 26.76 -25.08 -5.72
CA SER A 320 25.61 -25.38 -6.58
C SER A 320 25.34 -24.32 -7.66
N LEU A 321 25.49 -23.04 -7.31
CA LEU A 321 25.33 -21.92 -8.25
C LEU A 321 26.42 -21.89 -9.34
N LYS A 322 27.64 -22.31 -8.98
CA LYS A 322 28.77 -22.40 -9.94
C LYS A 322 28.64 -23.59 -10.87
N GLU A 323 28.09 -24.69 -10.38
CA GLU A 323 28.00 -25.94 -11.14
C GLU A 323 26.82 -25.99 -12.13
N SER A 324 25.70 -25.31 -11.83
CA SER A 324 24.48 -25.40 -12.63
C SER A 324 23.70 -24.10 -12.72
N PRO A 325 23.68 -23.42 -13.88
CA PRO A 325 22.78 -22.29 -14.12
C PRO A 325 21.29 -22.66 -13.96
N GLU A 326 20.90 -23.90 -14.21
CA GLU A 326 19.52 -24.38 -14.04
C GLU A 326 19.11 -24.38 -12.56
N PHE A 327 20.06 -24.60 -11.64
CA PHE A 327 19.83 -24.48 -10.20
C PHE A 327 19.30 -23.10 -9.84
N ILE A 328 19.89 -22.03 -10.37
CA ILE A 328 19.43 -20.67 -10.05
C ILE A 328 18.03 -20.40 -10.61
N LYS A 329 17.76 -20.86 -11.84
CA LYS A 329 16.45 -20.69 -12.48
C LYS A 329 15.32 -21.35 -11.68
N THR A 330 15.52 -22.60 -11.26
CA THR A 330 14.55 -23.35 -10.47
C THR A 330 14.38 -22.74 -9.08
N THR A 331 15.48 -22.40 -8.40
CA THR A 331 15.45 -21.74 -7.08
C THR A 331 14.71 -20.41 -7.14
N LEU A 332 15.04 -19.52 -8.08
CA LEU A 332 14.39 -18.22 -8.22
C LEU A 332 12.92 -18.32 -8.66
N THR A 333 12.56 -19.38 -9.39
CA THR A 333 11.16 -19.66 -9.71
C THR A 333 10.37 -20.02 -8.45
N ASP A 334 10.94 -20.82 -7.58
CA ASP A 334 10.31 -21.22 -6.30
C ASP A 334 10.26 -20.05 -5.31
N VAL A 335 11.32 -19.24 -5.23
CA VAL A 335 11.33 -17.99 -4.46
C VAL A 335 10.21 -17.06 -4.91
N LYS A 336 10.03 -16.88 -6.23
CA LYS A 336 8.93 -16.08 -6.77
C LYS A 336 7.56 -16.58 -6.32
N LYS A 337 7.32 -17.89 -6.41
CA LYS A 337 6.03 -18.50 -6.04
C LYS A 337 5.78 -18.39 -4.53
N ALA A 338 6.77 -18.72 -3.72
CA ALA A 338 6.67 -18.70 -2.27
C ALA A 338 6.45 -17.27 -1.76
N SER A 339 7.29 -16.32 -2.14
CA SER A 339 7.14 -14.91 -1.72
C SER A 339 5.83 -14.29 -2.22
N HIS A 340 5.36 -14.66 -3.42
CA HIS A 340 4.06 -14.20 -3.91
C HIS A 340 2.91 -14.71 -3.07
N MET A 341 2.91 -15.99 -2.69
CA MET A 341 1.87 -16.59 -1.84
C MET A 341 1.84 -15.90 -0.47
N ILE A 342 2.99 -15.68 0.15
CA ILE A 342 3.09 -14.98 1.44
C ILE A 342 2.53 -13.56 1.31
N ASN A 343 2.98 -12.80 0.31
CA ASN A 343 2.52 -11.43 0.08
C ASN A 343 1.02 -11.34 -0.15
N GLN A 344 0.42 -12.27 -0.91
CA GLN A 344 -1.02 -12.30 -1.13
C GLN A 344 -1.82 -12.46 0.17
N HIS A 345 -1.37 -13.32 1.09
CA HIS A 345 -2.03 -13.51 2.37
C HIS A 345 -1.87 -12.29 3.29
N ILE A 346 -0.68 -11.68 3.31
CA ILE A 346 -0.45 -10.43 4.05
C ILE A 346 -1.35 -9.31 3.51
N ASP A 347 -1.40 -9.13 2.18
CA ASP A 347 -2.25 -8.12 1.55
C ASP A 347 -3.74 -8.35 1.84
N ALA A 348 -4.19 -9.60 1.85
CA ALA A 348 -5.57 -9.94 2.20
C ALA A 348 -5.89 -9.62 3.67
N MET A 349 -4.96 -9.84 4.60
CA MET A 349 -5.14 -9.46 6.00
C MET A 349 -5.12 -7.95 6.19
N GLN A 350 -4.25 -7.24 5.49
CA GLN A 350 -4.23 -5.78 5.52
C GLN A 350 -5.55 -5.19 5.01
N LEU A 351 -6.08 -5.72 3.91
CA LEU A 351 -7.39 -5.29 3.37
C LEU A 351 -8.52 -5.49 4.39
N LYS A 352 -8.52 -6.60 5.14
CA LYS A 352 -9.50 -6.83 6.21
C LYS A 352 -9.37 -5.78 7.33
N ILE A 353 -8.13 -5.47 7.74
CA ILE A 353 -7.87 -4.44 8.75
C ILE A 353 -8.43 -3.08 8.28
N ASP A 354 -8.12 -2.71 7.03
CA ASP A 354 -8.57 -1.44 6.46
C ASP A 354 -10.10 -1.35 6.38
N GLN A 355 -10.78 -2.47 6.05
CA GLN A 355 -12.24 -2.57 6.03
C GLN A 355 -12.85 -2.45 7.43
N GLU A 356 -12.29 -3.14 8.43
CA GLU A 356 -12.73 -3.07 9.82
C GLU A 356 -12.58 -1.66 10.38
N GLN A 357 -11.44 -1.00 10.14
CA GLN A 357 -11.21 0.39 10.54
C GLN A 357 -12.19 1.36 9.87
N SER A 358 -12.51 1.15 8.59
CA SER A 358 -13.50 1.95 7.88
C SER A 358 -14.90 1.79 8.47
N GLN A 359 -15.32 0.55 8.78
CA GLN A 359 -16.60 0.27 9.41
C GLN A 359 -16.68 0.83 10.84
N GLU A 360 -15.59 0.73 11.62
CA GLU A 360 -15.53 1.35 12.95
C GLU A 360 -15.59 2.88 12.88
N ALA A 361 -14.97 3.48 11.86
CA ALA A 361 -15.02 4.93 11.64
C ALA A 361 -16.44 5.38 11.24
N GLU A 362 -17.11 4.63 10.37
CA GLU A 362 -18.51 4.86 10.00
C GLU A 362 -19.46 4.73 11.22
N GLN A 363 -19.30 3.67 12.03
CA GLN A 363 -20.07 3.49 13.26
C GLN A 363 -19.80 4.57 14.33
N LYS A 364 -18.56 5.08 14.41
CA LYS A 364 -18.25 6.21 15.29
C LYS A 364 -18.84 7.51 14.77
N GLN A 365 -18.93 7.71 13.45
CA GLN A 365 -19.64 8.85 12.87
C GLN A 365 -21.15 8.77 13.10
N GLU A 366 -21.77 7.58 13.06
CA GLU A 366 -23.18 7.37 13.39
C GLU A 366 -23.46 7.57 14.89
N LYS A 367 -22.46 7.27 15.75
CA LYS A 367 -22.55 7.49 17.22
C LYS A 367 -22.04 8.85 17.68
N ALA A 368 -21.53 9.71 16.77
CA ALA A 368 -21.19 11.07 17.12
C ALA A 368 -22.47 11.81 17.59
N PRO A 369 -22.43 12.56 18.72
CA PRO A 369 -23.61 13.24 19.20
C PRO A 369 -24.14 14.16 18.10
N THR A 370 -25.45 14.08 17.85
CA THR A 370 -26.12 14.95 16.88
C THR A 370 -25.90 16.39 17.32
N MET A 371 -25.24 17.19 16.49
CA MET A 371 -25.01 18.61 16.75
C MET A 371 -26.08 19.43 16.06
N TYR A 372 -26.65 20.36 16.79
CA TYR A 372 -27.66 21.31 16.29
C TYR A 372 -27.02 22.68 16.14
N TYR A 373 -27.48 23.44 15.15
CA TYR A 373 -27.02 24.78 14.89
C TYR A 373 -28.01 25.76 15.49
N ALA A 374 -27.56 26.53 16.50
CA ALA A 374 -28.34 27.58 17.15
C ALA A 374 -27.89 28.93 16.65
N SER A 375 -28.82 29.73 16.14
CA SER A 375 -28.52 31.13 15.77
C SER A 375 -28.17 31.93 16.98
N VAL A 376 -26.97 32.49 17.03
CA VAL A 376 -26.44 33.19 18.22
C VAL A 376 -26.69 34.68 18.17
N ALA A 377 -26.70 35.29 17.01
CA ALA A 377 -26.99 36.71 16.82
C ALA A 377 -27.19 37.01 15.34
N TYR A 378 -28.02 37.97 15.12
CA TYR A 378 -28.11 38.68 13.85
C TYR A 378 -26.96 39.68 13.77
N LEU A 379 -25.85 39.31 13.11
CA LEU A 379 -24.87 40.31 12.70
C LEU A 379 -25.46 41.05 11.48
N GLN A 380 -26.49 41.83 11.73
CA GLN A 380 -26.94 42.87 10.79
C GLN A 380 -25.95 44.01 10.84
N THR A 381 -24.92 43.95 10.05
CA THR A 381 -24.12 45.13 9.77
C THR A 381 -24.55 45.68 8.42
N THR A 382 -24.82 46.97 8.32
CA THR A 382 -25.07 47.68 7.07
C THR A 382 -23.93 47.55 6.07
N ASP A 383 -22.78 47.04 6.48
CA ASP A 383 -21.57 46.82 5.69
C ASP A 383 -21.30 45.33 5.40
N ALA A 384 -22.27 44.43 5.68
CA ALA A 384 -22.07 42.99 5.58
C ALA A 384 -21.68 42.54 4.18
N THR A 385 -22.24 43.18 3.16
CA THR A 385 -22.00 42.82 1.74
C THR A 385 -20.56 43.10 1.32
N ASP A 386 -20.03 44.26 1.64
CA ASP A 386 -18.66 44.65 1.31
C ASP A 386 -17.63 43.82 2.08
N ARG A 387 -17.95 43.50 3.34
CA ARG A 387 -17.09 42.62 4.16
C ARG A 387 -17.09 41.17 3.64
N LEU A 388 -18.26 40.65 3.27
CA LEU A 388 -18.38 39.28 2.71
C LEU A 388 -17.62 39.15 1.37
N ASP A 389 -17.72 40.15 0.50
CA ASP A 389 -17.00 40.20 -0.76
C ASP A 389 -15.49 40.29 -0.53
N LYS A 390 -15.04 41.01 0.47
CA LYS A 390 -13.64 41.05 0.87
C LYS A 390 -13.16 39.66 1.32
N PHE A 391 -13.89 38.99 2.21
CA PHE A 391 -13.55 37.64 2.65
C PHE A 391 -13.59 36.62 1.56
N LYS A 392 -14.56 36.68 0.64
CA LYS A 392 -14.60 35.82 -0.56
C LYS A 392 -13.39 36.03 -1.47
N ASN A 393 -12.96 37.27 -1.67
CA ASN A 393 -11.82 37.61 -2.51
C ASN A 393 -10.48 37.21 -1.86
N ASP A 394 -10.37 37.37 -0.55
CA ASP A 394 -9.15 37.06 0.21
C ASP A 394 -9.06 35.57 0.58
N GLY A 395 -10.16 34.79 0.48
CA GLY A 395 -10.24 33.38 0.86
C GLY A 395 -10.03 33.12 2.37
N ASN A 396 -10.04 34.17 3.19
CA ASN A 396 -9.75 34.11 4.63
C ASN A 396 -11.00 34.17 5.49
N TYR A 397 -11.74 33.07 5.50
CA TYR A 397 -12.94 32.93 6.32
C TYR A 397 -12.66 32.74 7.83
N ASP A 398 -11.42 32.40 8.21
CA ASP A 398 -11.03 32.24 9.65
C ASP A 398 -11.21 33.51 10.43
N ALA A 399 -11.09 34.67 9.79
CA ALA A 399 -11.36 35.96 10.41
C ALA A 399 -12.85 36.13 10.83
N LEU A 400 -13.79 35.52 10.08
CA LEU A 400 -15.20 35.48 10.42
C LEU A 400 -15.48 34.65 11.65
N LEU A 401 -14.78 33.54 11.84
CA LEU A 401 -14.88 32.71 13.05
C LEU A 401 -14.34 33.49 14.30
N THR A 402 -13.26 34.23 14.13
CA THR A 402 -12.71 35.06 15.19
C THR A 402 -13.69 36.17 15.60
N GLU A 403 -14.27 36.85 14.62
CA GLU A 403 -15.29 37.86 14.85
C GLU A 403 -16.54 37.25 15.49
N ALA A 404 -16.97 36.08 15.07
CA ALA A 404 -18.09 35.35 15.66
C ALA A 404 -17.87 35.04 17.16
N LYS A 405 -16.65 34.63 17.52
CA LYS A 405 -16.27 34.38 18.93
C LYS A 405 -16.25 35.63 19.79
N GLU A 406 -15.89 36.78 19.24
CA GLU A 406 -15.89 38.05 19.94
C GLU A 406 -17.32 38.55 20.23
N TYR A 407 -18.28 38.23 19.33
CA TYR A 407 -19.68 38.58 19.50
C TYR A 407 -20.46 37.65 20.43
N ASP A 408 -19.96 36.42 20.62
CA ASP A 408 -20.58 35.45 21.51
C ASP A 408 -20.12 35.69 22.96
N GLN A 409 -20.88 36.45 23.71
CA GLN A 409 -20.58 36.84 25.11
C GLN A 409 -20.67 35.66 26.11
N GLY A 410 -20.78 34.42 25.67
CA GLY A 410 -20.61 33.22 26.50
C GLY A 410 -21.85 32.80 27.32
N ASP A 411 -22.87 33.61 27.40
CA ASP A 411 -24.12 33.23 28.06
C ASP A 411 -24.89 32.25 27.14
N ALA A 412 -25.31 31.12 27.68
CA ALA A 412 -26.17 30.19 26.95
C ALA A 412 -27.43 30.96 26.50
N PRO A 413 -27.66 31.14 25.19
CA PRO A 413 -28.83 31.82 24.73
C PRO A 413 -30.07 31.13 25.28
N GLU A 414 -31.04 31.89 25.76
CA GLU A 414 -32.34 31.34 26.15
C GLU A 414 -32.91 30.56 24.95
N LEU A 415 -33.25 29.29 25.15
CA LEU A 415 -33.77 28.40 24.07
C LEU A 415 -35.01 28.98 23.36
N SER A 416 -35.76 29.87 24.04
CA SER A 416 -36.90 30.61 23.49
C SER A 416 -36.55 31.55 22.34
N LYS A 417 -35.26 31.90 22.18
CA LYS A 417 -34.77 32.85 21.16
C LYS A 417 -33.95 32.22 20.06
N ILE A 418 -33.84 30.87 20.05
CA ILE A 418 -32.97 30.14 19.17
C ILE A 418 -33.77 29.44 18.08
N ASN A 419 -33.45 29.68 16.82
CA ASN A 419 -33.83 28.82 15.73
C ASN A 419 -32.86 27.65 15.69
N LEU A 420 -33.30 26.46 16.06
CA LEU A 420 -32.52 25.25 15.97
C LEU A 420 -32.68 24.65 14.59
N SER A 421 -31.58 24.40 13.90
CA SER A 421 -31.54 23.63 12.68
C SER A 421 -30.89 22.28 12.97
N PRO A 422 -31.61 21.15 12.81
CA PRO A 422 -31.03 19.81 12.94
C PRO A 422 -30.18 19.43 11.73
N THR A 423 -30.24 20.19 10.63
CA THR A 423 -29.53 19.91 9.41
C THR A 423 -28.15 20.57 9.41
N LYS A 424 -27.14 19.76 9.10
CA LYS A 424 -25.79 20.25 8.82
C LYS A 424 -25.82 21.08 7.54
N TYR A 425 -25.40 22.34 7.61
CA TYR A 425 -25.25 23.17 6.42
C TYR A 425 -24.17 22.58 5.50
N ARG A 426 -24.42 22.54 4.21
CA ARG A 426 -23.53 22.00 3.19
C ARG A 426 -23.49 22.89 1.97
N GLY A 427 -22.37 22.83 1.25
CA GLY A 427 -22.21 23.54 -0.01
C GLY A 427 -21.90 25.02 0.15
N ASP A 428 -22.39 25.82 -0.79
CA ASP A 428 -22.05 27.25 -0.92
C ASP A 428 -22.60 28.12 0.23
N ASP A 429 -23.53 27.59 1.03
CA ASP A 429 -24.13 28.32 2.15
C ASP A 429 -23.25 28.27 3.40
N LEU A 430 -22.43 27.23 3.59
CA LEU A 430 -21.48 27.15 4.68
C LEU A 430 -20.17 27.83 4.31
N LEU A 431 -19.85 28.95 4.94
CA LEU A 431 -18.64 29.72 4.64
C LEU A 431 -17.42 29.17 5.37
N VAL A 432 -17.58 28.92 6.68
CA VAL A 432 -16.52 28.39 7.54
C VAL A 432 -17.12 27.75 8.79
N GLU A 433 -16.50 26.72 9.34
CA GLU A 433 -16.90 26.10 10.62
C GLU A 433 -15.67 25.63 11.42
N ASP A 434 -15.80 25.63 12.74
CA ASP A 434 -14.89 24.95 13.67
C ASP A 434 -15.68 23.98 14.59
N GLU A 435 -15.07 23.57 15.69
CA GLU A 435 -15.70 22.65 16.66
C GLU A 435 -16.97 23.27 17.30
N HIS A 436 -17.02 24.61 17.47
CA HIS A 436 -18.01 25.29 18.27
C HIS A 436 -18.95 26.18 17.46
N TYR A 437 -18.54 26.67 16.30
CA TYR A 437 -19.29 27.63 15.49
C TYR A 437 -19.33 27.25 14.03
N ALA A 438 -20.38 27.77 13.35
CA ALA A 438 -20.49 27.77 11.91
C ALA A 438 -20.92 29.14 11.43
N VAL A 439 -20.36 29.66 10.34
CA VAL A 439 -20.78 30.89 9.68
C VAL A 439 -21.44 30.52 8.37
N VAL A 440 -22.69 30.91 8.20
CA VAL A 440 -23.56 30.49 7.06
C VAL A 440 -23.99 31.72 6.29
N TYR A 441 -23.90 31.66 4.97
CA TYR A 441 -24.42 32.70 4.09
C TYR A 441 -25.96 32.69 4.10
N ASN A 442 -26.59 33.85 4.26
CA ASN A 442 -28.04 33.99 4.23
C ASN A 442 -28.49 34.71 2.96
N PRO A 443 -28.96 33.98 1.93
CA PRO A 443 -29.35 34.56 0.65
C PRO A 443 -30.64 35.37 0.75
N THR A 444 -31.46 35.16 1.78
CA THR A 444 -32.78 35.83 1.93
C THR A 444 -32.70 37.25 2.38
N VAL A 445 -31.60 37.68 2.99
CA VAL A 445 -31.37 39.04 3.54
C VAL A 445 -30.24 39.76 2.80
N GLY A 446 -30.10 39.54 1.49
CA GLY A 446 -29.27 40.37 0.62
C GLY A 446 -27.79 40.47 1.00
N GLY A 447 -27.10 39.33 1.15
CA GLY A 447 -25.64 39.30 1.35
C GLY A 447 -25.20 39.33 2.81
N THR A 448 -26.06 38.92 3.74
CA THR A 448 -25.72 38.77 5.15
C THR A 448 -25.19 37.39 5.45
N TYR A 449 -24.57 37.22 6.59
CA TYR A 449 -24.20 35.91 7.12
C TYR A 449 -24.72 35.75 8.55
N ASP A 450 -25.09 34.49 8.88
CA ASP A 450 -25.53 34.11 10.20
C ASP A 450 -24.41 33.36 10.93
N VAL A 451 -24.18 33.70 12.21
CA VAL A 451 -23.29 32.96 13.08
C VAL A 451 -24.11 31.95 13.87
N MET A 452 -23.78 30.69 13.72
CA MET A 452 -24.43 29.58 14.41
C MET A 452 -23.47 28.97 15.44
N ARG A 453 -23.97 28.80 16.68
CA ARG A 453 -23.27 27.97 17.68
C ARG A 453 -23.64 26.50 17.47
N LYS A 454 -22.66 25.60 17.53
CA LYS A 454 -22.92 24.18 17.57
C LYS A 454 -23.29 23.72 18.96
N VAL A 455 -24.47 23.18 19.14
CA VAL A 455 -25.01 22.73 20.43
C VAL A 455 -25.30 21.24 20.39
N SER A 456 -24.78 20.49 21.35
CA SER A 456 -25.07 19.05 21.45
C SER A 456 -26.50 18.81 21.92
N ALA A 457 -27.08 17.67 21.56
CA ALA A 457 -28.38 17.21 22.03
C ALA A 457 -28.46 17.22 23.58
N GLU A 458 -27.39 16.79 24.27
CA GLU A 458 -27.29 16.80 25.72
C GLU A 458 -27.46 18.20 26.31
N LYS A 459 -26.79 19.22 25.76
CA LYS A 459 -26.93 20.60 26.21
C LYS A 459 -28.33 21.15 25.99
N ILE A 460 -29.00 20.74 24.90
CA ILE A 460 -30.41 21.11 24.68
C ILE A 460 -31.28 20.49 25.75
N LYS A 461 -31.09 19.22 26.05
CA LYS A 461 -31.81 18.47 27.10
C LYS A 461 -31.61 19.08 28.48
N ASP A 462 -30.36 19.37 28.85
CA ASP A 462 -30.02 20.01 30.13
C ASP A 462 -30.70 21.35 30.28
N ASN A 463 -30.76 22.15 29.23
CA ASN A 463 -31.46 23.44 29.24
C ASN A 463 -32.97 23.27 29.37
N ILE A 464 -33.57 22.27 28.69
CA ILE A 464 -34.99 21.96 28.81
C ILE A 464 -35.30 21.50 30.23
N ILE A 465 -34.49 20.65 30.84
CA ILE A 465 -34.68 20.16 32.22
C ILE A 465 -34.51 21.31 33.22
N ARG A 466 -33.55 22.21 33.00
CA ARG A 466 -33.24 23.29 33.92
C ARG A 466 -34.25 24.43 33.88
N TYR A 467 -34.77 24.79 32.73
CA TYR A 467 -35.63 25.97 32.52
C TYR A 467 -37.08 25.64 32.12
N GLY A 468 -37.39 24.37 31.86
CA GLY A 468 -38.67 23.97 31.33
C GLY A 468 -38.86 24.34 29.86
N PHE A 469 -40.09 24.09 29.33
CA PHE A 469 -40.48 24.61 28.03
C PHE A 469 -41.11 25.99 28.21
N PRO A 470 -40.45 27.07 27.82
CA PRO A 470 -41.11 28.36 27.72
C PRO A 470 -42.30 28.29 26.75
N GLU A 471 -43.35 29.10 26.95
CA GLU A 471 -44.56 29.08 26.11
C GLU A 471 -44.26 29.36 24.61
N ASP A 472 -43.13 30.00 24.32
CA ASP A 472 -42.66 30.40 22.99
C ASP A 472 -41.56 29.52 22.38
N VAL A 473 -41.29 28.33 22.96
CA VAL A 473 -40.32 27.37 22.39
C VAL A 473 -40.83 26.86 21.03
N THR A 474 -39.98 26.96 20.02
CA THR A 474 -40.28 26.54 18.65
C THR A 474 -40.59 25.06 18.60
N ASP A 475 -41.47 24.66 17.66
CA ASP A 475 -41.84 23.22 17.47
C ASP A 475 -40.63 22.35 17.17
N ASP A 476 -39.57 22.87 16.57
CA ASP A 476 -38.31 22.21 16.32
C ASP A 476 -37.62 21.71 17.61
N VAL A 477 -37.61 22.56 18.67
CA VAL A 477 -37.03 22.17 19.98
C VAL A 477 -37.87 21.10 20.65
N LYS A 478 -39.21 21.14 20.51
CA LYS A 478 -40.13 20.14 21.04
C LYS A 478 -39.93 18.81 20.30
N GLU A 479 -39.65 18.83 19.01
CA GLU A 479 -39.42 17.62 18.21
C GLU A 479 -38.07 16.98 18.54
N VAL A 480 -37.00 17.78 18.72
CA VAL A 480 -35.72 17.33 19.22
C VAL A 480 -35.84 16.66 20.58
N ALA A 481 -36.55 17.27 21.54
CA ALA A 481 -36.78 16.69 22.86
C ALA A 481 -37.50 15.33 22.80
N LYS A 482 -38.52 15.19 21.95
CA LYS A 482 -39.24 13.93 21.74
C LYS A 482 -38.38 12.84 21.10
N GLN A 483 -37.46 13.22 20.22
CA GLN A 483 -36.56 12.28 19.56
C GLN A 483 -35.50 11.76 20.54
N MET A 484 -35.01 12.60 21.43
CA MET A 484 -34.07 12.23 22.49
C MET A 484 -34.70 11.28 23.52
N GLU A 485 -35.99 11.49 23.91
CA GLU A 485 -36.71 10.59 24.77
C GLU A 485 -36.86 9.17 24.13
N LYS A 486 -37.11 9.10 22.82
CA LYS A 486 -37.21 7.82 22.11
C LYS A 486 -35.86 7.09 22.06
N GLU A 487 -34.77 7.77 21.82
CA GLU A 487 -33.42 7.18 21.77
C GLU A 487 -33.00 6.65 23.15
N GLU A 488 -33.35 7.33 24.25
CA GLU A 488 -33.09 6.83 25.60
C GLU A 488 -33.90 5.56 25.94
N VAL A 489 -35.13 5.46 25.49
CA VAL A 489 -35.95 4.26 25.69
C VAL A 489 -35.36 3.06 24.95
N VAL A 490 -34.90 3.26 23.70
CA VAL A 490 -34.27 2.21 22.91
C VAL A 490 -32.96 1.77 23.54
N ALA A 491 -32.12 2.71 23.99
CA ALA A 491 -30.84 2.40 24.63
C ALA A 491 -31.03 1.62 25.95
N GLN A 492 -32.08 1.97 26.76
CA GLN A 492 -32.40 1.23 27.99
C GLN A 492 -32.96 -0.18 27.70
N GLU A 493 -33.71 -0.37 26.64
CA GLU A 493 -34.19 -1.68 26.22
C GLU A 493 -33.06 -2.58 25.73
N GLU A 494 -32.08 -2.05 24.97
CA GLU A 494 -30.88 -2.77 24.50
C GLU A 494 -29.97 -3.16 25.67
N GLU A 495 -29.78 -2.29 26.66
CA GLU A 495 -28.98 -2.57 27.86
C GLU A 495 -29.66 -3.68 28.72
N GLN A 496 -30.99 -3.65 28.83
CA GLN A 496 -31.74 -4.71 29.53
C GLN A 496 -31.68 -6.03 28.78
N HIS A 497 -31.68 -6.03 27.45
CA HIS A 497 -31.52 -7.25 26.64
C HIS A 497 -30.11 -7.83 26.77
N TYR A 498 -29.06 -7.00 26.84
CA TYR A 498 -27.69 -7.44 27.04
C TYR A 498 -27.44 -8.07 28.41
N HIS A 499 -28.16 -7.60 29.46
CA HIS A 499 -28.06 -8.17 30.80
C HIS A 499 -28.95 -9.43 31.02
N ARG A 500 -29.92 -9.71 30.14
CA ARG A 500 -30.75 -10.91 30.23
C ARG A 500 -30.24 -12.11 29.44
N GLY A 501 -29.20 -11.91 28.64
CA GLY A 501 -28.53 -12.92 27.81
C GLY A 501 -27.21 -13.48 28.38
N ARG A 502 -26.94 -13.23 29.67
CA ARG A 502 -25.79 -13.81 30.38
C ARG A 502 -26.25 -14.81 31.43
#